data_f4c72ba57ed4ce2bde712360c0fef4c5
#
_entry.id   f4c72ba57ed4ce2bde712360c0fef4c5
#
_cell.length_a   1.000
_cell.length_b   1.000
_cell.length_c   1.000
_cell.angle_alpha   90.00
_cell.angle_beta   90.00
_cell.angle_gamma   90.00
#
_symmetry.space_group_name_H-M   'P 1'
#
loop_
_entity.id
_entity.type
_entity.pdbx_description
1 polymer ?
#
loop_
_entity_poly.entity_id
_entity_poly.type
_entity_poly.pdbx_seq_one_letter_code
_entity_poly.pdbx_strand_id
1 'polypeptide(L)'
;MFVVRIAGLNVKIKNKYRYLRRHCKNYIINTNKIDFTISATQKEIKKTKENAEEDFSLGYCESACIYQKICEKMIDYNRFFFHSSVVEVNGETFAFSARSGVGKSTQTKLWMEHFKDNCRVINGDKPLYEIKNNKLYAYGVPWCGKENYNINTKVELNNICFLKRSETNKIRRLEKEEILDYIFEQVIFFIPKEKAEKLLTMLDFIIENIPCYLLECNISDEAVTIAHSAMSKGGQHETKKRSSN
;
A
#
# COMPACT_ATOMS: atom_id res chain seq x y z
N MET A 1 18.94 18.89 2.27
CA MET A 1 18.66 17.66 3.02
C MET A 1 17.64 17.94 4.11
N PHE A 2 16.88 16.92 4.53
CA PHE A 2 15.85 17.01 5.55
C PHE A 2 15.59 15.61 6.13
N VAL A 3 14.87 15.53 7.26
CA VAL A 3 14.49 14.27 7.89
C VAL A 3 12.98 14.10 7.81
N VAL A 4 12.54 12.91 7.48
CA VAL A 4 11.12 12.53 7.45
C VAL A 4 10.86 11.33 8.35
N ARG A 5 9.65 11.26 8.92
CA ARG A 5 9.17 10.04 9.56
C ARG A 5 8.32 9.26 8.59
N ILE A 6 8.81 8.11 8.16
CA ILE A 6 8.13 7.21 7.21
C ILE A 6 8.02 5.83 7.85
N ALA A 7 6.82 5.31 7.93
CA ALA A 7 6.51 4.02 8.54
C ALA A 7 7.18 3.85 9.92
N GLY A 8 7.16 4.91 10.74
CA GLY A 8 7.72 4.91 12.10
C GLY A 8 9.25 5.10 12.18
N LEU A 9 9.97 5.16 11.05
CA LEU A 9 11.43 5.36 10.99
C LEU A 9 11.79 6.79 10.60
N ASN A 10 12.89 7.28 11.15
CA ASN A 10 13.44 8.60 10.87
C ASN A 10 14.46 8.50 9.73
N VAL A 11 14.05 8.86 8.53
CA VAL A 11 14.84 8.76 7.33
C VAL A 11 15.43 10.12 6.96
N LYS A 12 16.77 10.21 6.91
CA LYS A 12 17.46 11.40 6.43
C LYS A 12 17.60 11.36 4.91
N ILE A 13 16.99 12.31 4.22
CA ILE A 13 17.02 12.40 2.77
C ILE A 13 18.00 13.49 2.34
N LYS A 14 19.02 13.10 1.54
CA LYS A 14 19.95 14.03 0.88
C LYS A 14 19.44 14.31 -0.54
N ASN A 15 18.49 15.23 -0.66
CA ASN A 15 17.89 15.61 -1.95
C ASN A 15 18.74 16.60 -2.74
N LYS A 16 18.65 16.54 -4.07
CA LYS A 16 19.23 17.50 -5.03
C LYS A 16 18.20 18.52 -5.48
N TYR A 17 16.93 18.12 -5.65
CA TYR A 17 15.85 18.96 -6.17
C TYR A 17 14.84 19.33 -5.09
N ARG A 18 14.21 20.50 -5.21
CA ARG A 18 13.21 20.99 -4.25
C ARG A 18 11.91 20.19 -4.25
N TYR A 19 11.63 19.48 -5.35
CA TYR A 19 10.41 18.68 -5.52
C TYR A 19 10.18 17.72 -4.36
N LEU A 20 11.17 16.89 -4.03
CA LEU A 20 11.06 15.86 -3.01
C LEU A 20 10.76 16.43 -1.61
N ARG A 21 11.37 17.57 -1.25
CA ARG A 21 11.08 18.22 0.03
C ARG A 21 9.63 18.71 0.10
N ARG A 22 9.07 19.25 -1.00
CA ARG A 22 7.65 19.65 -1.06
C ARG A 22 6.73 18.46 -1.00
N HIS A 23 7.06 17.41 -1.72
CA HIS A 23 6.30 16.14 -1.76
C HIS A 23 6.18 15.51 -0.36
N CYS A 24 7.25 15.54 0.42
CA CYS A 24 7.29 14.96 1.77
C CYS A 24 6.89 15.95 2.90
N LYS A 25 6.31 17.12 2.60
CA LYS A 25 6.12 18.22 3.57
C LYS A 25 5.43 17.79 4.88
N ASN A 26 4.40 16.94 4.79
CA ASN A 26 3.60 16.48 5.94
C ASN A 26 4.29 15.37 6.76
N TYR A 27 5.49 14.93 6.35
CA TYR A 27 6.28 13.87 6.98
C TYR A 27 7.59 14.40 7.55
N ILE A 28 7.91 15.69 7.31
CA ILE A 28 9.17 16.30 7.79
C ILE A 28 9.11 16.46 9.30
N ILE A 29 10.18 16.03 9.95
CA ILE A 29 10.38 16.16 11.40
C ILE A 29 11.73 16.82 11.70
N ASN A 30 11.85 17.37 12.91
CA ASN A 30 13.12 17.88 13.44
C ASN A 30 13.64 16.90 14.49
N THR A 31 14.67 16.14 14.16
CA THR A 31 15.31 15.18 15.06
C THR A 31 16.75 14.89 14.65
N ASN A 32 17.58 14.58 15.63
CA ASN A 32 18.95 14.09 15.42
C ASN A 32 19.04 12.55 15.45
N LYS A 33 17.96 11.86 15.84
CA LYS A 33 17.88 10.40 15.79
C LYS A 33 17.54 9.96 14.38
N ILE A 34 18.47 9.31 13.69
CA ILE A 34 18.34 8.89 12.29
C ILE A 34 18.51 7.37 12.23
N ASP A 35 17.52 6.69 11.68
CA ASP A 35 17.57 5.23 11.48
C ASP A 35 18.43 4.90 10.26
N PHE A 36 18.26 5.65 9.16
CA PHE A 36 19.12 5.55 7.97
C PHE A 36 19.09 6.81 7.11
N THR A 37 20.08 6.89 6.20
CA THR A 37 20.21 8.00 5.24
C THR A 37 20.08 7.49 3.83
N ILE A 38 19.34 8.23 2.98
CA ILE A 38 19.10 7.90 1.57
C ILE A 38 19.49 9.09 0.68
N SER A 39 20.06 8.77 -0.48
CA SER A 39 20.32 9.72 -1.56
C SER A 39 20.23 9.04 -2.92
N ALA A 40 20.00 9.83 -3.96
CA ALA A 40 20.12 9.40 -5.35
C ALA A 40 21.31 10.12 -6.04
N THR A 41 22.08 9.39 -6.82
CA THR A 41 23.13 9.96 -7.67
C THR A 41 22.51 10.60 -8.91
N GLN A 42 23.24 11.52 -9.55
CA GLN A 42 22.75 12.14 -10.79
C GLN A 42 22.60 11.12 -11.93
N LYS A 43 23.43 10.07 -11.94
CA LYS A 43 23.35 8.98 -12.91
C LYS A 43 22.05 8.19 -12.75
N GLU A 44 21.67 7.84 -11.52
CA GLU A 44 20.41 7.13 -11.24
C GLU A 44 19.19 7.96 -11.64
N ILE A 45 19.19 9.25 -11.30
CA ILE A 45 18.09 10.17 -11.64
C ILE A 45 17.92 10.29 -13.16
N LYS A 46 19.02 10.45 -13.92
CA LYS A 46 18.98 10.50 -15.38
C LYS A 46 18.49 9.19 -15.98
N LYS A 47 19.01 8.04 -15.50
CA LYS A 47 18.54 6.72 -15.95
C LYS A 47 17.05 6.52 -15.69
N THR A 48 16.53 6.96 -14.54
CA THR A 48 15.10 6.91 -14.25
C THR A 48 14.29 7.77 -15.23
N LYS A 49 14.81 8.95 -15.61
CA LYS A 49 14.16 9.81 -16.61
C LYS A 49 14.16 9.17 -18.01
N GLU A 50 15.29 8.59 -18.42
CA GLU A 50 15.44 7.93 -19.72
C GLU A 50 14.50 6.70 -19.88
N ASN A 51 14.24 5.98 -18.78
CA ASN A 51 13.37 4.80 -18.76
C ASN A 51 11.89 5.12 -18.47
N ALA A 52 11.54 6.39 -18.31
CA ALA A 52 10.18 6.78 -18.01
C ALA A 52 9.33 6.85 -19.30
N GLU A 53 8.06 6.41 -19.18
CA GLU A 53 7.09 6.48 -20.29
C GLU A 53 6.63 7.91 -20.60
N GLU A 54 6.75 8.81 -19.62
CA GLU A 54 6.37 10.22 -19.74
C GLU A 54 7.59 11.13 -19.47
N ASP A 55 7.55 12.37 -19.97
CA ASP A 55 8.63 13.36 -19.72
C ASP A 55 8.54 13.96 -18.32
N PHE A 56 8.91 13.18 -17.32
CA PHE A 56 8.94 13.65 -15.93
C PHE A 56 10.11 14.58 -15.65
N SER A 57 9.91 15.51 -14.72
CA SER A 57 10.99 16.37 -14.23
C SER A 57 12.07 15.57 -13.49
N LEU A 58 13.32 16.05 -13.49
CA LEU A 58 14.40 15.43 -12.73
C LEU A 58 14.09 15.34 -11.22
N GLY A 59 13.32 16.29 -10.68
CA GLY A 59 12.89 16.25 -9.29
C GLY A 59 11.89 15.13 -8.99
N TYR A 60 11.01 14.83 -9.92
CA TYR A 60 10.11 13.67 -9.84
C TYR A 60 10.91 12.35 -9.93
N CYS A 61 11.85 12.28 -10.88
CA CYS A 61 12.72 11.12 -11.05
C CYS A 61 13.60 10.87 -9.81
N GLU A 62 14.12 11.94 -9.17
CA GLU A 62 14.78 11.82 -7.87
C GLU A 62 13.86 11.22 -6.82
N SER A 63 12.60 11.68 -6.77
CA SER A 63 11.61 11.18 -5.83
C SER A 63 11.33 9.69 -6.03
N ALA A 64 11.23 9.22 -7.28
CA ALA A 64 11.06 7.81 -7.61
C ALA A 64 12.27 6.96 -7.18
N CYS A 65 13.50 7.40 -7.48
CA CYS A 65 14.73 6.74 -7.05
C CYS A 65 14.80 6.63 -5.51
N ILE A 66 14.50 7.73 -4.81
CA ILE A 66 14.53 7.77 -3.33
C ILE A 66 13.50 6.79 -2.77
N TYR A 67 12.28 6.77 -3.33
CA TYR A 67 11.23 5.84 -2.86
C TYR A 67 11.63 4.38 -3.04
N GLN A 68 12.15 4.01 -4.21
CA GLN A 68 12.64 2.65 -4.45
C GLN A 68 13.69 2.23 -3.41
N LYS A 69 14.68 3.09 -3.13
CA LYS A 69 15.72 2.82 -2.13
C LYS A 69 15.15 2.75 -0.70
N ILE A 70 14.13 3.56 -0.39
CA ILE A 70 13.43 3.47 0.89
C ILE A 70 12.74 2.10 0.99
N CYS A 71 11.98 1.68 0.00
CA CYS A 71 11.30 0.38 -0.01
C CYS A 71 12.28 -0.79 0.18
N GLU A 72 13.41 -0.76 -0.52
CA GLU A 72 14.48 -1.74 -0.37
C GLU A 72 15.06 -1.75 1.05
N LYS A 73 15.33 -0.57 1.63
CA LYS A 73 15.89 -0.44 2.98
C LYS A 73 14.89 -0.83 4.06
N MET A 74 13.61 -0.61 3.85
CA MET A 74 12.53 -0.92 4.79
C MET A 74 12.41 -2.41 5.10
N ILE A 75 12.85 -3.30 4.20
CA ILE A 75 12.85 -4.76 4.41
C ILE A 75 13.72 -5.12 5.63
N ASP A 76 14.84 -4.42 5.85
CA ASP A 76 15.70 -4.64 7.02
C ASP A 76 14.96 -4.41 8.35
N TYR A 77 13.90 -3.62 8.31
CA TYR A 77 13.06 -3.21 9.45
C TYR A 77 11.69 -3.92 9.50
N ASN A 78 11.51 -5.06 8.82
CA ASN A 78 10.25 -5.80 8.69
C ASN A 78 9.11 -4.98 8.06
N ARG A 79 9.44 -4.13 7.10
CA ARG A 79 8.50 -3.32 6.32
C ARG A 79 8.72 -3.55 4.85
N PHE A 80 7.66 -3.52 4.09
CA PHE A 80 7.73 -3.69 2.64
C PHE A 80 6.64 -2.88 1.93
N PHE A 81 6.88 -2.59 0.67
CA PHE A 81 5.92 -1.98 -0.23
C PHE A 81 4.87 -3.01 -0.66
N PHE A 82 3.61 -2.59 -0.67
CA PHE A 82 2.52 -3.36 -1.26
C PHE A 82 1.61 -2.46 -2.09
N HIS A 83 1.49 -2.73 -3.38
CA HIS A 83 0.70 -1.91 -4.31
C HIS A 83 -0.80 -2.05 -4.02
N SER A 84 -1.30 -1.18 -3.18
CA SER A 84 -2.70 -1.17 -2.74
C SER A 84 -3.16 0.23 -2.39
N SER A 85 -4.47 0.43 -2.36
CA SER A 85 -5.05 1.52 -1.61
C SER A 85 -5.56 1.00 -0.26
N VAL A 86 -5.39 1.79 0.79
CA VAL A 86 -5.85 1.45 2.14
C VAL A 86 -6.83 2.50 2.60
N VAL A 87 -8.04 2.07 2.92
CA VAL A 87 -9.09 2.91 3.50
C VAL A 87 -9.43 2.44 4.91
N GLU A 88 -9.87 3.37 5.74
CA GLU A 88 -10.43 3.08 7.05
C GLU A 88 -11.88 3.57 7.08
N VAL A 89 -12.79 2.71 7.51
CA VAL A 89 -14.21 3.00 7.68
C VAL A 89 -14.63 2.58 9.08
N ASN A 90 -15.16 3.52 9.87
CA ASN A 90 -15.61 3.27 11.24
C ASN A 90 -14.57 2.54 12.13
N GLY A 91 -13.27 2.80 11.92
CA GLY A 91 -12.18 2.16 12.66
C GLY A 91 -11.78 0.76 12.17
N GLU A 92 -12.40 0.24 11.10
CA GLU A 92 -11.98 -0.96 10.40
C GLU A 92 -11.20 -0.60 9.13
N THR A 93 -10.19 -1.38 8.77
CA THR A 93 -9.28 -1.08 7.65
C THR A 93 -9.38 -2.12 6.55
N PHE A 94 -9.43 -1.63 5.33
CA PHE A 94 -9.62 -2.40 4.11
C PHE A 94 -8.53 -2.03 3.09
N ALA A 95 -7.79 -3.02 2.58
CA ALA A 95 -6.84 -2.82 1.50
C ALA A 95 -7.40 -3.34 0.19
N PHE A 96 -7.33 -2.52 -0.86
CA PHE A 96 -7.70 -2.91 -2.23
C PHE A 96 -6.45 -2.98 -3.08
N SER A 97 -6.23 -4.11 -3.73
CA SER A 97 -5.08 -4.35 -4.58
C SER A 97 -5.51 -4.84 -5.96
N ALA A 98 -4.80 -4.39 -6.98
CA ALA A 98 -5.07 -4.79 -8.36
C ALA A 98 -3.88 -4.41 -9.26
N ARG A 99 -3.78 -5.04 -10.43
CA ARG A 99 -2.90 -4.54 -11.51
C ARG A 99 -3.23 -3.09 -11.86
N SER A 100 -2.23 -2.36 -12.36
CA SER A 100 -2.44 -0.99 -12.80
C SER A 100 -3.62 -0.90 -13.78
N GLY A 101 -4.47 0.11 -13.62
CA GLY A 101 -5.62 0.34 -14.50
C GLY A 101 -6.86 -0.52 -14.22
N VAL A 102 -6.84 -1.52 -13.36
CA VAL A 102 -8.01 -2.39 -13.09
C VAL A 102 -9.15 -1.66 -12.36
N GLY A 103 -8.84 -0.65 -11.52
CA GLY A 103 -9.89 0.13 -10.86
C GLY A 103 -9.69 0.40 -9.37
N LYS A 104 -8.47 0.23 -8.85
CA LYS A 104 -8.13 0.50 -7.44
C LYS A 104 -8.55 1.90 -6.97
N SER A 105 -8.17 2.96 -7.72
CA SER A 105 -8.58 4.35 -7.41
C SER A 105 -10.10 4.54 -7.54
N THR A 106 -10.74 3.86 -8.47
CA THR A 106 -12.21 3.89 -8.63
C THR A 106 -12.89 3.31 -7.40
N GLN A 107 -12.45 2.12 -6.97
CA GLN A 107 -12.98 1.48 -5.76
C GLN A 107 -12.77 2.37 -4.53
N THR A 108 -11.59 2.98 -4.37
CA THR A 108 -11.32 3.92 -3.29
C THR A 108 -12.31 5.09 -3.28
N LYS A 109 -12.60 5.68 -4.45
CA LYS A 109 -13.57 6.78 -4.58
C LYS A 109 -14.99 6.34 -4.24
N LEU A 110 -15.44 5.17 -4.72
CA LEU A 110 -16.75 4.61 -4.38
C LEU A 110 -16.91 4.45 -2.86
N TRP A 111 -15.88 3.96 -2.16
CA TRP A 111 -15.92 3.85 -0.71
C TRP A 111 -16.00 5.22 -0.02
N MET A 112 -15.27 6.21 -0.49
CA MET A 112 -15.37 7.59 0.03
C MET A 112 -16.76 8.20 -0.20
N GLU A 113 -17.38 7.97 -1.36
CA GLU A 113 -18.72 8.44 -1.71
C GLU A 113 -19.80 7.76 -0.86
N HIS A 114 -19.68 6.45 -0.66
CA HIS A 114 -20.63 5.64 0.13
C HIS A 114 -20.58 5.99 1.63
N PHE A 115 -19.39 5.98 2.22
CA PHE A 115 -19.22 6.16 3.68
C PHE A 115 -18.98 7.61 4.11
N LYS A 116 -18.74 8.53 3.17
CA LYS A 116 -18.55 9.97 3.40
C LYS A 116 -17.56 10.25 4.54
N ASP A 117 -17.98 10.99 5.56
CA ASP A 117 -17.16 11.39 6.70
C ASP A 117 -16.66 10.22 7.56
N ASN A 118 -17.25 9.03 7.41
CA ASN A 118 -16.82 7.81 8.10
C ASN A 118 -15.69 7.08 7.36
N CYS A 119 -15.28 7.52 6.16
CA CYS A 119 -14.21 6.94 5.37
C CYS A 119 -13.01 7.88 5.28
N ARG A 120 -11.83 7.39 5.60
CA ARG A 120 -10.58 8.10 5.31
C ARG A 120 -9.59 7.22 4.56
N VAL A 121 -8.88 7.80 3.60
CA VAL A 121 -7.87 7.08 2.81
C VAL A 121 -6.51 7.22 3.51
N ILE A 122 -5.96 6.11 3.96
CA ILE A 122 -4.65 6.06 4.62
C ILE A 122 -3.53 6.25 3.59
N ASN A 123 -3.62 5.55 2.47
CA ASN A 123 -2.76 5.73 1.29
C ASN A 123 -3.48 5.23 0.05
N GLY A 124 -3.44 5.98 -1.04
CA GLY A 124 -4.19 5.67 -2.27
C GLY A 124 -3.51 4.68 -3.22
N ASP A 125 -2.20 4.36 -3.03
CA ASP A 125 -1.49 3.59 -4.05
C ASP A 125 -0.24 2.83 -3.54
N LYS A 126 0.54 3.42 -2.64
CA LYS A 126 1.90 2.96 -2.31
C LYS A 126 2.16 2.90 -0.80
N PRO A 127 1.28 2.31 0.02
CA PRO A 127 1.53 2.15 1.44
C PRO A 127 2.77 1.29 1.71
N LEU A 128 3.32 1.44 2.90
CA LEU A 128 4.28 0.49 3.45
C LEU A 128 3.57 -0.38 4.49
N TYR A 129 3.78 -1.68 4.40
CA TYR A 129 3.27 -2.63 5.37
C TYR A 129 4.34 -3.02 6.38
N GLU A 130 3.95 -3.25 7.62
CA GLU A 130 4.82 -3.74 8.70
C GLU A 130 4.19 -4.97 9.35
N ILE A 131 4.98 -6.02 9.52
CA ILE A 131 4.61 -7.15 10.38
C ILE A 131 5.26 -6.94 11.74
N LYS A 132 4.42 -6.85 12.77
CA LYS A 132 4.86 -6.65 14.14
C LYS A 132 3.88 -7.27 15.13
N ASN A 133 4.41 -8.00 16.14
CA ASN A 133 3.61 -8.65 17.17
C ASN A 133 2.47 -9.52 16.58
N ASN A 134 2.78 -10.29 15.55
CA ASN A 134 1.84 -11.15 14.83
C ASN A 134 0.62 -10.42 14.24
N LYS A 135 0.81 -9.14 13.84
CA LYS A 135 -0.21 -8.30 13.22
C LYS A 135 0.38 -7.62 11.99
N LEU A 136 -0.47 -7.36 10.99
CA LEU A 136 -0.14 -6.58 9.82
C LEU A 136 -0.59 -5.13 10.02
N TYR A 137 0.28 -4.19 9.71
CA TYR A 137 -0.02 -2.76 9.76
C TYR A 137 0.24 -2.12 8.41
N ALA A 138 -0.55 -1.12 8.06
CA ALA A 138 -0.34 -0.25 6.92
C ALA A 138 0.00 1.17 7.36
N TYR A 139 0.92 1.79 6.63
CA TYR A 139 1.34 3.17 6.84
C TYR A 139 1.02 4.02 5.63
N GLY A 140 0.41 5.18 5.87
CA GLY A 140 0.41 6.22 4.87
C GLY A 140 1.80 6.83 4.71
N VAL A 141 2.20 7.00 3.45
CA VAL A 141 3.50 7.57 3.06
C VAL A 141 3.31 8.64 2.01
N PRO A 142 4.30 9.52 1.74
CA PRO A 142 4.15 10.60 0.76
C PRO A 142 3.79 10.12 -0.65
N TRP A 143 4.25 8.95 -1.04
CA TRP A 143 3.98 8.35 -2.35
C TRP A 143 2.63 7.62 -2.32
N CYS A 144 1.63 8.17 -3.02
CA CYS A 144 0.22 7.76 -2.85
C CYS A 144 -0.62 7.83 -4.15
N GLY A 145 0.04 7.86 -5.30
CA GLY A 145 -0.64 7.95 -6.60
C GLY A 145 -1.01 9.37 -7.01
N LYS A 146 -1.74 9.48 -8.12
CA LYS A 146 -2.09 10.79 -8.75
C LYS A 146 -3.10 11.59 -7.91
N GLU A 147 -3.96 10.91 -7.16
CA GLU A 147 -4.99 11.52 -6.32
C GLU A 147 -4.45 12.16 -5.05
N ASN A 148 -3.20 11.92 -4.69
CA ASN A 148 -2.52 12.42 -3.49
C ASN A 148 -3.22 12.07 -2.15
N TYR A 149 -3.99 10.98 -2.11
CA TYR A 149 -4.61 10.51 -0.88
C TYR A 149 -3.59 9.86 0.03
N ASN A 150 -3.21 10.55 1.11
CA ASN A 150 -2.36 9.98 2.16
C ASN A 150 -2.52 10.71 3.48
N ILE A 151 -2.36 9.97 4.57
CA ILE A 151 -2.34 10.48 5.94
C ILE A 151 -1.12 9.88 6.63
N ASN A 152 -0.30 10.71 7.29
CA ASN A 152 0.85 10.21 8.05
C ASN A 152 0.39 9.49 9.32
N THR A 153 -0.08 8.27 9.17
CA THR A 153 -0.62 7.44 10.24
C THR A 153 -0.28 5.97 10.05
N LYS A 154 -0.47 5.19 11.11
CA LYS A 154 -0.39 3.73 11.15
C LYS A 154 -1.75 3.17 11.51
N VAL A 155 -2.21 2.17 10.78
CA VAL A 155 -3.44 1.42 11.06
C VAL A 155 -3.16 -0.08 11.06
N GLU A 156 -3.87 -0.85 11.87
CA GLU A 156 -3.85 -2.32 11.80
C GLU A 156 -4.69 -2.75 10.59
N LEU A 157 -4.12 -3.58 9.73
CA LEU A 157 -4.79 -4.08 8.52
C LEU A 157 -5.33 -5.48 8.78
N ASN A 158 -6.65 -5.64 8.62
CA ASN A 158 -7.35 -6.87 8.96
C ASN A 158 -7.63 -7.77 7.76
N ASN A 159 -7.63 -7.23 6.54
CA ASN A 159 -7.91 -7.98 5.31
C ASN A 159 -7.35 -7.28 4.07
N ILE A 160 -7.22 -8.05 2.98
CA ILE A 160 -6.81 -7.58 1.67
C ILE A 160 -7.83 -8.05 0.64
N CYS A 161 -8.26 -7.17 -0.26
CA CYS A 161 -9.19 -7.47 -1.33
C CYS A 161 -8.52 -7.23 -2.69
N PHE A 162 -8.39 -8.27 -3.48
CA PHE A 162 -7.94 -8.19 -4.86
C PHE A 162 -9.13 -7.90 -5.77
N LEU A 163 -8.94 -6.96 -6.71
CA LEU A 163 -10.01 -6.51 -7.61
C LEU A 163 -9.85 -7.14 -8.98
N LYS A 164 -10.97 -7.53 -9.57
CA LYS A 164 -11.10 -7.96 -10.96
C LYS A 164 -12.33 -7.30 -11.59
N ARG A 165 -12.18 -6.78 -12.79
CA ARG A 165 -13.33 -6.21 -13.53
C ARG A 165 -14.32 -7.29 -13.91
N SER A 166 -15.61 -7.01 -13.71
CA SER A 166 -16.74 -7.87 -14.06
C SER A 166 -17.96 -7.01 -14.33
N GLU A 167 -18.94 -7.52 -15.07
CA GLU A 167 -20.24 -6.90 -15.24
C GLU A 167 -21.13 -7.08 -14.01
N THR A 168 -20.90 -8.14 -13.25
CA THR A 168 -21.63 -8.47 -12.00
C THR A 168 -20.73 -8.38 -10.80
N ASN A 169 -21.31 -8.08 -9.64
CA ASN A 169 -20.59 -7.96 -8.38
C ASN A 169 -20.62 -9.29 -7.61
N LYS A 170 -19.44 -9.83 -7.32
CA LYS A 170 -19.28 -11.02 -6.49
C LYS A 170 -18.04 -10.90 -5.64
N ILE A 171 -18.12 -11.30 -4.39
CA ILE A 171 -16.96 -11.41 -3.51
C ILE A 171 -16.86 -12.81 -2.94
N ARG A 172 -15.65 -13.31 -2.83
CA ARG A 172 -15.35 -14.56 -2.14
C ARG A 172 -14.03 -14.47 -1.41
N ARG A 173 -13.86 -15.27 -0.39
CA ARG A 173 -12.56 -15.48 0.24
C ARG A 173 -11.68 -16.30 -0.70
N LEU A 174 -10.38 -15.98 -0.73
CA LEU A 174 -9.38 -16.75 -1.45
C LEU A 174 -8.80 -17.85 -0.56
N GLU A 175 -8.53 -19.00 -1.16
CA GLU A 175 -7.70 -20.04 -0.55
C GLU A 175 -6.23 -19.66 -0.65
N LYS A 176 -5.38 -20.26 0.20
CA LYS A 176 -3.96 -19.89 0.31
C LYS A 176 -3.20 -20.00 -1.01
N GLU A 177 -3.47 -21.05 -1.76
CA GLU A 177 -2.84 -21.33 -3.06
C GLU A 177 -3.18 -20.26 -4.09
N GLU A 178 -4.41 -19.74 -4.07
CA GLU A 178 -4.86 -18.67 -4.96
C GLU A 178 -4.22 -17.30 -4.62
N ILE A 179 -3.95 -17.04 -3.34
CA ILE A 179 -3.38 -15.76 -2.89
C ILE A 179 -2.02 -15.52 -3.54
N LEU A 180 -1.23 -16.58 -3.75
CA LEU A 180 0.10 -16.50 -4.39
C LEU A 180 0.04 -15.80 -5.75
N ASP A 181 -0.95 -16.15 -6.59
CA ASP A 181 -1.10 -15.60 -7.94
C ASP A 181 -1.33 -14.07 -7.94
N TYR A 182 -1.95 -13.57 -6.88
CA TYR A 182 -2.26 -12.14 -6.76
C TYR A 182 -1.16 -11.35 -6.03
N ILE A 183 -0.56 -11.94 -4.98
CA ILE A 183 0.28 -11.19 -4.04
C ILE A 183 1.62 -10.78 -4.67
N PHE A 184 2.23 -11.67 -5.48
CA PHE A 184 3.53 -11.40 -6.11
C PHE A 184 3.50 -10.22 -7.08
N GLU A 185 2.38 -9.98 -7.74
CA GLU A 185 2.23 -8.85 -8.66
C GLU A 185 2.18 -7.49 -7.96
N GLN A 186 1.99 -7.47 -6.64
CA GLN A 186 1.74 -6.27 -5.87
C GLN A 186 2.96 -5.79 -5.08
N VAL A 187 4.05 -6.54 -5.09
CA VAL A 187 5.29 -6.16 -4.42
C VAL A 187 6.33 -5.67 -5.42
N ILE A 188 7.29 -4.85 -4.96
CA ILE A 188 8.39 -4.40 -5.82
C ILE A 188 9.39 -5.54 -5.98
N PHE A 189 9.60 -5.99 -7.22
CA PHE A 189 10.52 -7.08 -7.56
C PHE A 189 11.99 -6.67 -7.68
N PHE A 190 12.32 -5.37 -7.66
CA PHE A 190 13.71 -4.89 -7.69
C PHE A 190 14.35 -4.91 -6.30
N ILE A 191 14.25 -6.06 -5.64
CA ILE A 191 14.83 -6.27 -4.32
C ILE A 191 16.12 -7.06 -4.49
N PRO A 192 17.21 -6.63 -3.84
CA PRO A 192 18.45 -7.40 -3.82
C PRO A 192 18.20 -8.84 -3.38
N LYS A 193 18.90 -9.78 -4.01
CA LYS A 193 18.72 -11.22 -3.76
C LYS A 193 18.82 -11.59 -2.28
N GLU A 194 19.72 -10.94 -1.55
CA GLU A 194 19.94 -11.12 -0.13
C GLU A 194 18.75 -10.70 0.77
N LYS A 195 17.81 -9.93 0.22
CA LYS A 195 16.59 -9.49 0.92
C LYS A 195 15.34 -10.23 0.47
N ALA A 196 15.45 -11.00 -0.61
CA ALA A 196 14.31 -11.71 -1.19
C ALA A 196 13.72 -12.72 -0.20
N GLU A 197 14.55 -13.51 0.49
CA GLU A 197 14.11 -14.48 1.48
C GLU A 197 13.29 -13.83 2.61
N LYS A 198 13.78 -12.69 3.11
CA LYS A 198 13.07 -11.94 4.14
C LYS A 198 11.73 -11.39 3.66
N LEU A 199 11.66 -10.90 2.42
CA LEU A 199 10.39 -10.49 1.82
C LEU A 199 9.45 -11.67 1.68
N LEU A 200 9.90 -12.82 1.16
CA LEU A 200 9.09 -14.03 1.03
C LEU A 200 8.50 -14.44 2.38
N THR A 201 9.30 -14.46 3.45
CA THR A 201 8.80 -14.73 4.81
C THR A 201 7.68 -13.74 5.24
N MET A 202 7.77 -12.47 4.84
CA MET A 202 6.71 -11.49 5.14
C MET A 202 5.45 -11.74 4.28
N LEU A 203 5.60 -12.20 3.05
CA LEU A 203 4.46 -12.58 2.20
C LEU A 203 3.79 -13.85 2.71
N ASP A 204 4.55 -14.85 3.14
CA ASP A 204 4.03 -16.05 3.78
C ASP A 204 3.21 -15.72 5.02
N PHE A 205 3.65 -14.75 5.83
CA PHE A 205 2.85 -14.27 6.95
C PHE A 205 1.48 -13.76 6.51
N ILE A 206 1.39 -13.00 5.42
CA ILE A 206 0.10 -12.52 4.89
C ILE A 206 -0.76 -13.70 4.46
N ILE A 207 -0.22 -14.63 3.69
CA ILE A 207 -0.94 -15.81 3.18
C ILE A 207 -1.52 -16.63 4.32
N GLU A 208 -0.74 -16.81 5.38
CA GLU A 208 -1.14 -17.63 6.52
C GLU A 208 -2.11 -16.95 7.50
N ASN A 209 -2.03 -15.62 7.64
CA ASN A 209 -2.67 -14.95 8.77
C ASN A 209 -3.69 -13.87 8.38
N ILE A 210 -3.67 -13.38 7.13
CA ILE A 210 -4.54 -12.26 6.72
C ILE A 210 -5.62 -12.76 5.77
N PRO A 211 -6.91 -12.58 6.09
CA PRO A 211 -7.99 -12.89 5.17
C PRO A 211 -7.84 -12.12 3.86
N CYS A 212 -7.77 -12.85 2.76
CA CYS A 212 -7.71 -12.31 1.41
C CYS A 212 -8.99 -12.63 0.65
N TYR A 213 -9.46 -11.67 -0.13
CA TYR A 213 -10.71 -11.76 -0.89
C TYR A 213 -10.46 -11.43 -2.35
N LEU A 214 -11.27 -12.01 -3.24
CA LEU A 214 -11.41 -11.58 -4.63
C LEU A 214 -12.76 -10.92 -4.79
N LEU A 215 -12.75 -9.66 -5.21
CA LEU A 215 -13.94 -8.90 -5.60
C LEU A 215 -13.95 -8.77 -7.14
N GLU A 216 -14.81 -9.52 -7.79
CA GLU A 216 -15.20 -9.30 -9.17
C GLU A 216 -16.28 -8.23 -9.19
N CYS A 217 -16.04 -7.08 -9.84
CA CYS A 217 -16.95 -5.95 -9.69
C CYS A 217 -16.99 -5.03 -10.91
N ASN A 218 -18.13 -4.35 -11.03
CA ASN A 218 -18.34 -3.16 -11.86
C ASN A 218 -18.19 -1.88 -11.03
N ILE A 219 -18.50 -0.73 -11.65
CA ILE A 219 -18.47 0.58 -10.98
C ILE A 219 -19.87 0.87 -10.43
N SER A 220 -20.16 0.40 -9.22
CA SER A 220 -21.45 0.59 -8.56
C SER A 220 -21.32 0.63 -7.02
N ASP A 221 -22.32 1.19 -6.38
CA ASP A 221 -22.47 1.20 -4.93
C ASP A 221 -22.67 -0.21 -4.36
N GLU A 222 -23.30 -1.10 -5.13
CA GLU A 222 -23.44 -2.51 -4.77
C GLU A 222 -22.07 -3.19 -4.53
N ALA A 223 -21.06 -2.88 -5.36
CA ALA A 223 -19.70 -3.42 -5.18
C ALA A 223 -19.11 -3.03 -3.81
N VAL A 224 -19.39 -1.83 -3.33
CA VAL A 224 -18.98 -1.38 -1.98
C VAL A 224 -19.72 -2.15 -0.91
N THR A 225 -21.06 -2.26 -1.04
CA THR A 225 -21.94 -2.91 -0.07
C THR A 225 -21.55 -4.37 0.15
N ILE A 226 -21.38 -5.16 -0.93
CA ILE A 226 -21.02 -6.57 -0.80
C ILE A 226 -19.60 -6.75 -0.26
N ALA A 227 -18.66 -5.88 -0.68
CA ALA A 227 -17.29 -5.93 -0.20
C ALA A 227 -17.21 -5.61 1.30
N HIS A 228 -17.88 -4.54 1.75
CA HIS A 228 -17.91 -4.17 3.16
C HIS A 228 -18.58 -5.27 4.01
N SER A 229 -19.73 -5.80 3.58
CA SER A 229 -20.43 -6.87 4.31
C SER A 229 -19.59 -8.14 4.47
N ALA A 230 -18.82 -8.53 3.44
CA ALA A 230 -18.01 -9.74 3.51
C ALA A 230 -16.73 -9.56 4.35
N MET A 231 -16.13 -8.35 4.32
CA MET A 231 -14.83 -8.11 4.91
C MET A 231 -14.89 -7.52 6.32
N SER A 232 -16.00 -6.91 6.73
CA SER A 232 -16.15 -6.36 8.08
C SER A 232 -16.16 -7.46 9.15
N LYS A 233 -15.77 -7.12 10.38
CA LYS A 233 -15.76 -8.07 11.51
C LYS A 233 -17.15 -8.67 11.79
N GLY A 234 -18.20 -7.89 11.58
CA GLY A 234 -19.59 -8.36 11.69
C GLY A 234 -19.94 -9.44 10.67
N GLY A 235 -19.56 -9.26 9.41
CA GLY A 235 -19.84 -10.22 8.32
C GLY A 235 -19.07 -11.54 8.44
N GLN A 236 -17.86 -11.52 9.02
CA GLN A 236 -17.07 -12.74 9.25
C GLN A 236 -17.69 -13.70 10.28
N HIS A 237 -18.51 -13.20 11.21
CA HIS A 237 -19.22 -14.03 12.18
C HIS A 237 -20.44 -14.76 11.58
N GLU A 238 -21.09 -14.19 10.57
CA GLU A 238 -22.25 -14.82 9.90
C GLU A 238 -21.83 -15.97 8.98
N THR A 239 -20.69 -15.83 8.30
CA THR A 239 -20.16 -16.89 7.40
C THR A 239 -19.72 -18.13 8.17
N LYS A 240 -19.14 -17.97 9.36
CA LYS A 240 -18.77 -19.12 10.22
C LYS A 240 -19.97 -19.90 10.78
N LYS A 241 -21.11 -19.23 10.98
CA LYS A 241 -22.35 -19.90 11.42
C LYS A 241 -23.05 -20.70 10.30
N ARG A 242 -22.86 -20.32 9.04
CA ARG A 242 -23.45 -21.04 7.88
C ARG A 242 -22.63 -22.23 7.41
N SER A 243 -21.34 -22.31 7.74
CA SER A 243 -20.48 -23.46 7.41
C SER A 243 -20.43 -24.54 8.51
N SER A 244 -21.15 -24.34 9.63
CA SER A 244 -21.25 -25.28 10.75
C SER A 244 -22.65 -25.88 10.91
N ASN A 245 -23.51 -25.73 9.92
CA ASN A 245 -24.79 -26.43 9.72
C ASN A 245 -24.68 -27.20 8.37
#